data_6df1b21e67f02db8f08b1538fa3f18db
#
_entry.id   6df1b21e67f02db8f08b1538fa3f18db
#
_cell.length_a   1.000
_cell.length_b   1.000
_cell.length_c   1.000
_cell.angle_alpha   90.00
_cell.angle_beta   90.00
_cell.angle_gamma   90.00
#
_symmetry.space_group_name_H-M   'P 1'
#
loop_
_entity.id
_entity.type
_entity.pdbx_description
1 polymer ?
#
loop_
_entity_poly.entity_id
_entity_poly.type
_entity_poly.pdbx_seq_one_letter_code
_entity_poly.pdbx_strand_id
1 'polypeptide(L)'
;MKKSITVVTILMFLTLGWLANDAYQSFGIDDSIELAKSVIVGLPAKAMPADRISEDKIKVLPDKIVIDVPNARWATFTPTHSMAPLFDVGSNAIQIIPQTSAEIQVGDIVSYVWKDDSIIIHRVIEIGTDEQGWYAILKG
;
A
#
# COMPACT_ATOMS: atom_id res chain seq x y z
N MET A 1 10.10 -28.16 -58.25
CA MET A 1 9.29 -28.42 -57.04
C MET A 1 9.92 -27.94 -55.72
N LYS A 2 11.21 -28.19 -55.42
CA LYS A 2 11.83 -27.75 -54.14
C LYS A 2 11.79 -26.24 -53.90
N LYS A 3 12.06 -25.39 -54.92
CA LYS A 3 12.02 -23.92 -54.78
C LYS A 3 10.63 -23.36 -54.46
N SER A 4 9.56 -23.98 -54.95
CA SER A 4 8.18 -23.54 -54.67
C SER A 4 7.77 -23.83 -53.21
N ILE A 5 8.20 -24.96 -52.67
CA ILE A 5 7.93 -25.34 -51.27
C ILE A 5 8.64 -24.37 -50.32
N THR A 6 9.89 -24.06 -50.60
CA THR A 6 10.68 -23.09 -49.77
C THR A 6 10.02 -21.70 -49.73
N VAL A 7 9.55 -21.19 -50.88
CA VAL A 7 8.87 -19.88 -50.93
C VAL A 7 7.57 -19.90 -50.15
N VAL A 8 6.77 -20.93 -50.28
CA VAL A 8 5.51 -21.10 -49.52
C VAL A 8 5.78 -21.18 -48.02
N THR A 9 6.83 -21.89 -47.61
CA THR A 9 7.19 -22.01 -46.19
C THR A 9 7.64 -20.64 -45.60
N ILE A 10 8.44 -19.90 -46.33
CA ILE A 10 8.89 -18.55 -45.93
C ILE A 10 7.69 -17.61 -45.81
N LEU A 11 6.78 -17.59 -46.78
CA LEU A 11 5.56 -16.78 -46.74
C LEU A 11 4.70 -17.13 -45.54
N MET A 12 4.55 -18.41 -45.25
CA MET A 12 3.78 -18.88 -44.10
C MET A 12 4.38 -18.43 -42.77
N PHE A 13 5.70 -18.43 -42.58
CA PHE A 13 6.35 -17.92 -41.38
C PHE A 13 6.23 -16.40 -41.29
N LEU A 14 6.31 -15.65 -42.36
CA LEU A 14 6.11 -14.23 -42.39
C LEU A 14 4.67 -13.83 -42.02
N THR A 15 3.67 -14.53 -42.55
CA THR A 15 2.26 -14.27 -42.21
C THR A 15 1.91 -14.67 -40.80
N LEU A 16 2.42 -15.80 -40.28
CA LEU A 16 2.26 -16.19 -38.88
C LEU A 16 2.95 -15.20 -37.92
N GLY A 17 4.14 -14.72 -38.25
CA GLY A 17 4.86 -13.72 -37.47
C GLY A 17 4.10 -12.39 -37.44
N TRP A 18 3.54 -11.96 -38.59
CA TRP A 18 2.72 -10.74 -38.65
C TRP A 18 1.42 -10.88 -37.85
N LEU A 19 0.70 -12.00 -38.01
CA LEU A 19 -0.51 -12.30 -37.23
C LEU A 19 -0.24 -12.37 -35.72
N ALA A 20 0.87 -12.96 -35.31
CA ALA A 20 1.26 -13.03 -33.91
C ALA A 20 1.58 -11.62 -33.34
N ASN A 21 2.25 -10.78 -34.15
CA ASN A 21 2.52 -9.39 -33.75
C ASN A 21 1.24 -8.56 -33.69
N ASP A 22 0.34 -8.70 -34.64
CA ASP A 22 -0.94 -7.99 -34.66
C ASP A 22 -1.83 -8.41 -33.48
N ALA A 23 -1.88 -9.69 -33.15
CA ALA A 23 -2.55 -10.19 -31.95
C ALA A 23 -1.90 -9.64 -30.67
N TYR A 24 -0.57 -9.61 -30.60
CA TYR A 24 0.17 -9.04 -29.48
C TYR A 24 -0.19 -7.57 -29.25
N GLN A 25 -0.23 -6.76 -30.29
CA GLN A 25 -0.64 -5.36 -30.23
C GLN A 25 -2.13 -5.19 -29.90
N SER A 26 -3.00 -6.03 -30.46
CA SER A 26 -4.44 -5.96 -30.26
C SER A 26 -4.90 -6.35 -28.86
N PHE A 27 -4.18 -7.25 -28.18
CA PHE A 27 -4.49 -7.67 -26.82
C PHE A 27 -3.98 -6.71 -25.75
N GLY A 28 -3.29 -5.64 -26.09
CA GLY A 28 -2.78 -4.64 -25.15
C GLY A 28 -1.82 -5.25 -24.11
N ILE A 29 -1.10 -6.30 -24.48
CA ILE A 29 -0.15 -6.99 -23.58
C ILE A 29 0.94 -6.02 -23.13
N ASP A 30 1.38 -5.11 -24.00
CA ASP A 30 2.33 -4.06 -23.67
C ASP A 30 1.78 -3.12 -22.61
N ASP A 31 0.53 -2.68 -22.73
CA ASP A 31 -0.12 -1.85 -21.73
C ASP A 31 -0.27 -2.58 -20.38
N SER A 32 -0.56 -3.88 -20.43
CA SER A 32 -0.64 -4.72 -19.23
C SER A 32 0.73 -4.92 -18.57
N ILE A 33 1.78 -5.07 -19.36
CA ILE A 33 3.16 -5.18 -18.87
C ILE A 33 3.66 -3.84 -18.34
N GLU A 34 3.37 -2.72 -19.01
CA GLU A 34 3.71 -1.38 -18.53
C GLU A 34 2.91 -1.04 -17.27
N LEU A 35 1.63 -1.42 -17.20
CA LEU A 35 0.84 -1.30 -15.97
C LEU A 35 1.43 -2.16 -14.85
N ALA A 36 1.81 -3.40 -15.13
CA ALA A 36 2.45 -4.28 -14.15
C ALA A 36 3.84 -3.74 -13.72
N LYS A 37 4.63 -3.20 -14.63
CA LYS A 37 5.89 -2.51 -14.32
C LYS A 37 5.64 -1.26 -13.49
N SER A 38 4.64 -0.44 -13.83
CA SER A 38 4.28 0.74 -13.05
C SER A 38 3.80 0.36 -11.65
N VAL A 39 3.10 -0.76 -11.51
CA VAL A 39 2.69 -1.31 -10.23
C VAL A 39 3.88 -1.87 -9.43
N ILE A 40 4.86 -2.49 -10.09
CA ILE A 40 6.04 -3.08 -9.41
C ILE A 40 7.14 -2.04 -9.15
N VAL A 41 7.33 -1.07 -10.07
CA VAL A 41 8.48 -0.13 -10.04
C VAL A 41 8.07 1.30 -9.71
N GLY A 42 6.81 1.64 -9.82
CA GLY A 42 6.36 3.04 -9.85
C GLY A 42 5.21 3.43 -8.92
N LEU A 43 4.79 2.60 -7.99
CA LEU A 43 4.08 3.16 -6.86
C LEU A 43 5.09 3.97 -6.06
N PRO A 44 4.92 5.31 -5.95
CA PRO A 44 5.73 6.05 -4.99
C PRO A 44 5.61 5.29 -3.68
N ALA A 45 6.75 4.91 -3.11
CA ALA A 45 6.79 4.20 -1.84
C ALA A 45 5.86 4.98 -0.90
N LYS A 46 4.75 4.36 -0.49
CA LYS A 46 3.86 5.01 0.47
C LYS A 46 4.74 5.33 1.67
N ALA A 47 4.68 6.56 2.15
CA ALA A 47 5.41 6.93 3.34
C ALA A 47 5.11 5.91 4.43
N MET A 48 6.15 5.36 5.03
CA MET A 48 6.02 4.37 6.10
C MET A 48 5.71 5.09 7.42
N PRO A 49 4.96 4.46 8.33
CA PRO A 49 4.83 4.98 9.69
C PRO A 49 6.20 5.13 10.33
N ALA A 50 6.36 6.14 11.19
CA ALA A 50 7.56 6.27 11.99
C ALA A 50 7.69 5.07 12.95
N ASP A 51 8.90 4.55 13.10
CA ASP A 51 9.21 3.58 14.16
C ASP A 51 9.23 4.32 15.51
N ARG A 52 8.22 4.06 16.32
CA ARG A 52 8.03 4.71 17.62
C ARG A 52 8.31 3.80 18.79
N ILE A 53 8.56 2.53 18.54
CA ILE A 53 8.85 1.53 19.57
C ILE A 53 10.20 0.89 19.24
N SER A 54 11.25 1.44 19.82
CA SER A 54 12.60 0.88 19.67
C SER A 54 12.69 -0.53 20.27
N GLU A 55 13.56 -1.36 19.70
CA GLU A 55 13.71 -2.78 20.10
C GLU A 55 14.05 -2.96 21.58
N ASP A 56 14.77 -2.02 22.20
CA ASP A 56 15.11 -2.05 23.62
C ASP A 56 13.87 -1.95 24.55
N LYS A 57 12.76 -1.46 24.01
CA LYS A 57 11.46 -1.39 24.70
C LYS A 57 10.68 -2.70 24.62
N ILE A 58 11.11 -3.65 23.81
CA ILE A 58 10.41 -4.92 23.59
C ILE A 58 11.21 -6.03 24.28
N LYS A 59 10.59 -6.70 25.27
CA LYS A 59 11.19 -7.84 25.97
C LYS A 59 10.34 -9.08 25.74
N VAL A 60 10.93 -10.07 25.11
CA VAL A 60 10.31 -11.39 24.91
C VAL A 60 10.77 -12.29 26.05
N LEU A 61 9.85 -12.71 26.88
CA LEU A 61 10.05 -13.63 28.02
C LEU A 61 9.42 -14.99 27.68
N PRO A 62 9.74 -16.06 28.39
CA PRO A 62 9.21 -17.39 28.08
C PRO A 62 7.68 -17.50 28.17
N ASP A 63 7.04 -16.65 28.95
CA ASP A 63 5.61 -16.68 29.25
C ASP A 63 4.84 -15.44 28.77
N LYS A 64 5.55 -14.38 28.33
CA LYS A 64 4.91 -13.12 27.92
C LYS A 64 5.84 -12.23 27.09
N ILE A 65 5.23 -11.24 26.43
CA ILE A 65 5.92 -10.12 25.80
C ILE A 65 5.59 -8.86 26.60
N VAL A 66 6.60 -8.10 26.96
CA VAL A 66 6.48 -6.78 27.59
C VAL A 66 6.92 -5.72 26.60
N ILE A 67 6.05 -4.75 26.36
CA ILE A 67 6.32 -3.59 25.52
C ILE A 67 6.23 -2.36 26.43
N ASP A 68 7.37 -1.75 26.72
CA ASP A 68 7.46 -0.59 27.64
C ASP A 68 7.24 0.71 26.85
N VAL A 69 5.97 1.07 26.70
CA VAL A 69 5.54 2.26 25.95
C VAL A 69 4.62 3.11 26.84
N PRO A 70 5.00 4.38 27.11
CA PRO A 70 4.17 5.29 27.88
C PRO A 70 2.89 5.65 27.11
N ASN A 71 1.80 5.85 27.83
CA ASN A 71 0.49 6.25 27.29
C ASN A 71 -0.05 5.30 26.18
N ALA A 72 0.33 4.03 26.24
CA ALA A 72 -0.15 3.03 25.31
C ALA A 72 -1.65 2.78 25.49
N ARG A 73 -2.35 2.58 24.37
CA ARG A 73 -3.72 2.11 24.31
C ARG A 73 -3.82 0.87 23.44
N TRP A 74 -4.70 -0.04 23.85
CA TRP A 74 -5.07 -1.18 23.02
C TRP A 74 -6.21 -0.79 22.09
N ALA A 75 -6.11 -1.13 20.82
CA ALA A 75 -7.15 -0.92 19.82
C ALA A 75 -7.50 -2.22 19.10
N THR A 76 -8.78 -2.42 18.85
CA THR A 76 -9.35 -3.46 17.99
C THR A 76 -10.08 -2.79 16.83
N PHE A 77 -10.29 -3.52 15.74
CA PHE A 77 -10.81 -2.97 14.50
C PHE A 77 -12.17 -3.56 14.13
N THR A 78 -13.02 -2.74 13.54
CA THR A 78 -14.31 -3.13 12.99
C THR A 78 -14.17 -3.53 11.51
N PRO A 79 -15.10 -4.34 10.95
CA PRO A 79 -15.01 -4.86 9.58
C PRO A 79 -15.37 -3.80 8.52
N THR A 80 -14.61 -2.72 8.46
CA THR A 80 -14.81 -1.64 7.48
C THR A 80 -13.99 -1.81 6.22
N HIS A 81 -12.97 -2.67 6.25
CA HIS A 81 -12.00 -2.93 5.17
C HIS A 81 -11.23 -1.70 4.69
N SER A 82 -11.38 -0.53 5.33
CA SER A 82 -10.73 0.72 4.90
C SER A 82 -9.21 0.66 4.92
N MET A 83 -8.65 -0.18 5.79
CA MET A 83 -7.20 -0.35 5.93
C MET A 83 -6.67 -1.69 5.41
N ALA A 84 -7.52 -2.46 4.69
CA ALA A 84 -7.07 -3.70 4.06
C ALA A 84 -6.02 -3.42 2.95
N PRO A 85 -5.04 -4.30 2.72
CA PRO A 85 -4.78 -5.57 3.41
C PRO A 85 -3.89 -5.42 4.66
N LEU A 86 -3.59 -4.20 5.12
CA LEU A 86 -2.65 -3.97 6.22
C LEU A 86 -3.18 -4.54 7.55
N PHE A 87 -4.42 -4.19 7.88
CA PHE A 87 -5.18 -4.76 9.00
C PHE A 87 -6.68 -4.56 8.79
N ASP A 88 -7.48 -5.38 9.47
CA ASP A 88 -8.94 -5.36 9.43
C ASP A 88 -9.49 -6.02 10.71
N VAL A 89 -10.77 -6.39 10.72
CA VAL A 89 -11.40 -7.13 11.81
C VAL A 89 -10.53 -8.33 12.27
N GLY A 90 -10.39 -8.49 13.58
CA GLY A 90 -9.52 -9.50 14.18
C GLY A 90 -8.05 -9.07 14.37
N SER A 91 -7.65 -7.96 13.79
CA SER A 91 -6.35 -7.35 14.10
C SER A 91 -6.41 -6.56 15.40
N ASN A 92 -5.24 -6.40 16.03
CA ASN A 92 -5.06 -5.57 17.21
C ASN A 92 -3.87 -4.64 17.03
N ALA A 93 -3.90 -3.49 17.67
CA ALA A 93 -2.80 -2.55 17.65
C ALA A 93 -2.52 -1.96 19.04
N ILE A 94 -1.27 -1.62 19.26
CA ILE A 94 -0.87 -0.77 20.37
C ILE A 94 -0.73 0.65 19.80
N GLN A 95 -1.48 1.58 20.34
CA GLN A 95 -1.50 2.97 19.94
C GLN A 95 -0.80 3.82 21.00
N ILE A 96 -0.03 4.80 20.56
CA ILE A 96 0.59 5.82 21.41
C ILE A 96 -0.17 7.12 21.20
N ILE A 97 -0.52 7.80 22.29
CA ILE A 97 -1.21 9.09 22.19
C ILE A 97 -0.14 10.17 21.97
N PRO A 98 -0.15 10.87 20.82
CA PRO A 98 0.76 11.98 20.59
C PRO A 98 0.48 13.13 21.57
N GLN A 99 1.53 13.78 22.06
CA GLN A 99 1.39 14.94 22.95
C GLN A 99 1.17 16.21 22.16
N THR A 100 1.70 16.25 20.94
CA THR A 100 1.59 17.40 20.04
C THR A 100 1.39 16.93 18.59
N SER A 101 0.83 17.80 17.76
CA SER A 101 0.69 17.55 16.32
C SER A 101 2.04 17.37 15.61
N ALA A 102 3.12 17.94 16.16
CA ALA A 102 4.47 17.82 15.60
C ALA A 102 5.02 16.39 15.63
N GLU A 103 4.46 15.52 16.45
CA GLU A 103 4.83 14.11 16.52
C GLU A 103 4.23 13.27 15.39
N ILE A 104 3.22 13.80 14.69
CA ILE A 104 2.53 13.10 13.61
C ILE A 104 3.28 13.37 12.31
N GLN A 105 3.54 12.30 11.55
CA GLN A 105 4.25 12.34 10.27
C GLN A 105 3.43 11.74 9.15
N VAL A 106 3.72 12.13 7.91
CA VAL A 106 3.15 11.49 6.73
C VAL A 106 3.56 10.01 6.72
N GLY A 107 2.58 9.13 6.54
CA GLY A 107 2.76 7.68 6.63
C GLY A 107 2.24 7.08 7.94
N ASP A 108 2.15 7.83 9.01
CA ASP A 108 1.60 7.35 10.28
C ASP A 108 0.14 6.88 10.12
N ILE A 109 -0.23 5.90 10.91
CA ILE A 109 -1.60 5.42 11.01
C ILE A 109 -2.16 5.96 12.31
N VAL A 110 -3.17 6.81 12.21
CA VAL A 110 -3.73 7.51 13.34
C VAL A 110 -5.20 7.19 13.55
N SER A 111 -5.61 7.12 14.82
CA SER A 111 -7.01 7.07 15.22
C SER A 111 -7.49 8.47 15.58
N TYR A 112 -8.68 8.82 15.13
CA TYR A 112 -9.31 10.12 15.43
C TYR A 112 -10.80 9.95 15.67
N VAL A 113 -11.37 10.89 16.41
CA VAL A 113 -12.81 10.91 16.71
C VAL A 113 -13.53 11.65 15.59
N TRP A 114 -14.55 11.02 15.02
CA TRP A 114 -15.44 11.61 14.02
C TRP A 114 -16.71 12.18 14.67
N LYS A 115 -17.59 12.76 13.86
CA LYS A 115 -18.76 13.58 14.26
C LYS A 115 -19.75 12.91 15.21
N ASP A 116 -19.81 11.59 15.22
CA ASP A 116 -20.73 10.77 16.03
C ASP A 116 -20.00 10.01 17.15
N ASP A 117 -18.87 10.55 17.59
CA ASP A 117 -17.96 9.92 18.54
C ASP A 117 -17.37 8.56 18.05
N SER A 118 -17.56 8.22 16.80
CA SER A 118 -16.94 7.06 16.20
C SER A 118 -15.42 7.26 16.10
N ILE A 119 -14.66 6.20 16.39
CA ILE A 119 -13.20 6.20 16.21
C ILE A 119 -12.89 5.64 14.85
N ILE A 120 -12.27 6.46 14.01
CA ILE A 120 -11.80 6.10 12.67
C ILE A 120 -10.29 5.97 12.69
N ILE A 121 -9.75 5.03 11.94
CA ILE A 121 -8.32 4.81 11.80
C ILE A 121 -7.92 4.86 10.32
N HIS A 122 -7.01 5.76 9.98
CA HIS A 122 -6.54 5.94 8.61
C HIS A 122 -5.07 6.34 8.57
N ARG A 123 -4.48 6.29 7.37
CA ARG A 123 -3.11 6.71 7.13
C ARG A 123 -3.04 8.21 6.82
N VAL A 124 -2.09 8.90 7.44
CA VAL A 124 -1.72 10.27 7.10
C VAL A 124 -1.03 10.28 5.73
N ILE A 125 -1.61 11.00 4.78
CA ILE A 125 -1.07 11.13 3.41
C ILE A 125 -0.50 12.53 3.15
N GLU A 126 -0.93 13.52 3.93
CA GLU A 126 -0.47 14.89 3.83
C GLU A 126 -0.60 15.59 5.19
N ILE A 127 0.29 16.51 5.48
CA ILE A 127 0.24 17.39 6.64
C ILE A 127 0.50 18.82 6.17
N GLY A 128 -0.25 19.77 6.68
CA GLY A 128 -0.09 21.16 6.34
C GLY A 128 -0.56 22.10 7.44
N THR A 129 -0.46 23.39 7.14
CA THR A 129 -1.00 24.48 7.96
C THR A 129 -1.68 25.48 7.04
N ASP A 130 -2.87 25.89 7.40
CA ASP A 130 -3.64 26.93 6.72
C ASP A 130 -4.12 28.02 7.68
N GLU A 131 -5.04 28.86 7.27
CA GLU A 131 -5.62 29.93 8.09
C GLU A 131 -6.38 29.41 9.32
N GLN A 132 -6.82 28.16 9.33
CA GLN A 132 -7.52 27.51 10.43
C GLN A 132 -6.57 26.77 11.38
N GLY A 133 -5.30 26.63 10.99
CA GLY A 133 -4.26 25.97 11.77
C GLY A 133 -3.68 24.72 11.12
N TRP A 134 -3.17 23.84 11.95
CA TRP A 134 -2.58 22.57 11.51
C TRP A 134 -3.66 21.59 11.04
N TYR A 135 -3.41 20.91 9.92
CA TYR A 135 -4.27 19.85 9.43
C TYR A 135 -3.50 18.63 8.97
N ALA A 136 -4.18 17.47 8.91
CA ALA A 136 -3.71 16.26 8.24
C ALA A 136 -4.80 15.70 7.32
N ILE A 137 -4.40 15.26 6.12
CA ILE A 137 -5.28 14.54 5.21
C ILE A 137 -5.06 13.05 5.44
N LEU A 138 -6.16 12.34 5.63
CA LEU A 138 -6.15 10.93 5.98
C LEU A 138 -6.82 10.10 4.88
N LYS A 139 -6.30 8.88 4.67
CA LYS A 139 -6.83 7.93 3.69
C LYS A 139 -6.87 6.51 4.27
N GLY A 140 -8.00 5.85 4.11
CA GLY A 140 -8.19 4.41 4.31
C GLY A 140 -7.94 3.60 3.05
#